data_6b766f3c6397141a19a7e7f4583889d3
#
_entry.id   6b766f3c6397141a19a7e7f4583889d3
#
_cell.length_a   1.000
_cell.length_b   1.000
_cell.length_c   1.000
_cell.angle_alpha   90.00
_cell.angle_beta   90.00
_cell.angle_gamma   90.00
#
_symmetry.space_group_name_H-M   'P 1'
#
loop_
_entity.id
_entity.type
_entity.pdbx_description
1 polymer ?
#
loop_
_entity_poly.entity_id
_entity_poly.type
_entity_poly.pdbx_seq_one_letter_code
_entity_poly.pdbx_strand_id
1 'polypeptide(L)'
;MPSILFHELVGYKIASKYKKYDTNNFYLGLMVPDSVNAYGFASKENRWRTHRRDKNLDIWQENVIKFYKENKGKFEETYLAGYVIHILTDIICDRIYQN
;
A
#
# COMPACT_ATOMS: atom_id res chain seq x y z
N MET A 1 0.99 12.75 -0.21
CA MET A 1 0.43 11.43 -0.59
C MET A 1 0.22 11.39 -2.09
N PRO A 2 0.69 10.37 -2.78
CA PRO A 2 0.40 10.24 -4.20
C PRO A 2 -1.09 9.94 -4.42
N SER A 3 -1.57 10.26 -5.61
CA SER A 3 -2.96 10.02 -5.98
C SER A 3 -3.23 8.52 -6.18
N ILE A 4 -4.50 8.15 -6.21
CA ILE A 4 -4.93 6.79 -6.56
C ILE A 4 -4.37 6.40 -7.93
N LEU A 5 -4.40 7.33 -8.88
CA LEU A 5 -3.87 7.09 -10.23
C LEU A 5 -2.38 6.74 -10.20
N PHE A 6 -1.61 7.39 -9.35
CA PHE A 6 -0.18 7.11 -9.23
C PHE A 6 0.06 5.69 -8.69
N HIS A 7 -0.70 5.28 -7.68
CA HIS A 7 -0.61 3.90 -7.16
C HIS A 7 -0.97 2.87 -8.23
N GLU A 8 -2.01 3.14 -9.00
CA GLU A 8 -2.42 2.26 -10.11
C GLU A 8 -1.32 2.14 -11.16
N LEU A 9 -0.65 3.26 -11.49
CA LEU A 9 0.43 3.25 -12.48
C LEU A 9 1.62 2.42 -11.99
N VAL A 10 2.01 2.58 -10.73
CA VAL A 10 3.10 1.79 -10.13
C VAL A 10 2.73 0.31 -10.16
N GLY A 11 1.51 -0.03 -9.74
CA GLY A 11 1.02 -1.40 -9.75
C GLY A 11 1.01 -2.00 -11.14
N TYR A 12 0.54 -1.24 -12.13
CA TYR A 12 0.51 -1.68 -13.51
C TYR A 12 1.92 -2.02 -14.04
N LYS A 13 2.89 -1.18 -13.73
CA LYS A 13 4.28 -1.43 -14.14
C LYS A 13 4.85 -2.69 -13.51
N ILE A 14 4.55 -2.93 -12.22
CA ILE A 14 4.98 -4.14 -11.52
C ILE A 14 4.32 -5.37 -12.13
N ALA A 15 3.01 -5.32 -12.37
CA ALA A 15 2.27 -6.44 -12.96
C ALA A 15 2.72 -6.73 -14.39
N SER A 16 3.12 -5.71 -15.14
CA SER A 16 3.64 -5.87 -16.50
C SER A 16 4.99 -6.58 -16.51
N LYS A 17 5.82 -6.31 -15.51
CA LYS A 17 7.15 -6.92 -15.39
C LYS A 17 7.10 -8.31 -14.76
N TYR A 18 6.24 -8.48 -13.76
CA TYR A 18 6.10 -9.74 -13.01
C TYR A 18 4.68 -10.25 -13.17
N LYS A 19 4.47 -11.12 -14.16
CA LYS A 19 3.14 -11.57 -14.57
C LYS A 19 2.34 -12.23 -13.47
N LYS A 20 2.98 -12.81 -12.46
CA LYS A 20 2.27 -13.42 -11.34
C LYS A 20 1.43 -12.41 -10.57
N TYR A 21 1.75 -11.11 -10.66
CA TYR A 21 0.99 -10.04 -10.01
C TYR A 21 -0.10 -9.44 -10.91
N ASP A 22 -0.22 -9.89 -12.15
CA ASP A 22 -1.26 -9.42 -13.06
C ASP A 22 -2.59 -10.13 -12.76
N THR A 23 -3.17 -9.82 -11.61
CA THR A 23 -4.41 -10.43 -11.11
C THR A 23 -5.34 -9.36 -10.57
N ASN A 24 -6.64 -9.65 -10.56
CA ASN A 24 -7.64 -8.78 -9.96
C ASN A 24 -7.37 -8.55 -8.47
N ASN A 25 -6.91 -9.60 -7.77
CA ASN A 25 -6.60 -9.50 -6.34
C ASN A 25 -5.46 -8.54 -6.07
N PHE A 26 -4.46 -8.49 -6.94
CA PHE A 26 -3.36 -7.54 -6.81
C PHE A 26 -3.86 -6.10 -6.90
N TYR A 27 -4.68 -5.80 -7.92
CA TYR A 27 -5.22 -4.46 -8.10
C TYR A 27 -6.19 -4.09 -6.97
N LEU A 28 -6.96 -5.06 -6.47
CA LEU A 28 -7.81 -4.83 -5.31
C LEU A 28 -6.97 -4.46 -4.08
N GLY A 29 -5.89 -5.19 -3.84
CA GLY A 29 -4.98 -4.90 -2.74
C GLY A 29 -4.39 -3.49 -2.83
N LEU A 30 -4.04 -3.05 -4.04
CA LEU A 30 -3.53 -1.68 -4.26
C LEU A 30 -4.52 -0.60 -3.83
N MET A 31 -5.81 -0.88 -3.86
CA MET A 31 -6.85 0.12 -3.57
C MET A 31 -7.28 0.10 -2.10
N VAL A 32 -7.18 -1.03 -1.43
CA VAL A 32 -7.79 -1.24 -0.12
C VAL A 32 -7.27 -0.30 0.97
N PRO A 33 -5.96 0.05 1.07
CA PRO A 33 -5.52 0.97 2.12
C PRO A 33 -6.25 2.32 2.10
N ASP A 34 -6.69 2.78 0.94
CA ASP A 34 -7.43 4.02 0.80
C ASP A 34 -8.96 3.83 0.81
N SER A 35 -9.43 2.60 0.94
CA SER A 35 -10.87 2.30 0.90
C SER A 35 -11.66 2.98 2.02
N VAL A 36 -11.00 3.33 3.11
CA VAL A 36 -11.62 4.08 4.22
C VAL A 36 -12.15 5.44 3.78
N ASN A 37 -11.71 5.95 2.63
CA ASN A 37 -12.17 7.22 2.07
C ASN A 37 -13.44 7.08 1.20
N ALA A 38 -13.91 5.85 0.95
CA ALA A 38 -14.96 5.58 -0.04
C ALA A 38 -16.32 6.20 0.34
N TYR A 39 -16.60 6.36 1.64
CA TYR A 39 -17.88 6.85 2.13
C TYR A 39 -17.79 8.26 2.73
N GLY A 40 -16.76 9.01 2.39
CA GLY A 40 -16.57 10.37 2.88
C GLY A 40 -15.15 10.59 3.40
N PHE A 41 -15.01 11.60 4.26
CA PHE A 41 -13.69 11.92 4.81
C PHE A 41 -13.32 10.95 5.93
N ALA A 42 -12.34 10.10 5.70
CA ALA A 42 -11.79 9.27 6.76
C ALA A 42 -11.03 10.14 7.75
N SER A 43 -11.11 9.81 9.04
CA SER A 43 -10.28 10.46 10.04
C SER A 43 -8.81 10.19 9.78
N LYS A 44 -7.95 11.10 10.27
CA LYS A 44 -6.49 10.90 10.20
C LYS A 44 -6.11 9.57 10.85
N GLU A 45 -6.73 9.25 12.00
CA GLU A 45 -6.45 8.03 12.74
C GLU A 45 -6.77 6.78 11.91
N ASN A 46 -7.91 6.73 11.22
CA ASN A 46 -8.27 5.59 10.40
C ASN A 46 -7.32 5.42 9.22
N ARG A 47 -6.95 6.52 8.56
CA ARG A 47 -5.99 6.47 7.45
C ARG A 47 -4.63 5.96 7.91
N TRP A 48 -4.17 6.44 9.07
CA TRP A 48 -2.89 6.00 9.63
C TRP A 48 -2.90 4.51 9.96
N ARG A 49 -4.00 4.02 10.53
CA ARG A 49 -4.12 2.61 10.89
C ARG A 49 -4.09 1.70 9.67
N THR A 50 -4.83 2.03 8.62
CA THR A 50 -4.85 1.20 7.40
C THR A 50 -3.52 1.20 6.67
N HIS A 51 -2.77 2.29 6.79
CA HIS A 51 -1.44 2.42 6.15
C HIS A 51 -0.30 1.98 7.07
N ARG A 52 -0.59 1.58 8.32
CA ARG A 52 0.44 1.21 9.30
C ARG A 52 1.43 2.34 9.54
N ARG A 53 0.97 3.58 9.40
CA ARG A 53 1.80 4.77 9.31
C ARG A 53 2.48 5.12 10.63
N ASP A 54 3.70 5.68 10.53
CA ASP A 54 4.42 6.32 11.61
C ASP A 54 5.07 7.60 11.06
N LYS A 55 5.31 8.57 11.93
CA LYS A 55 5.98 9.83 11.54
C LYS A 55 7.42 9.59 11.10
N ASN A 56 8.08 8.62 11.71
CA ASN A 56 9.42 8.20 11.31
C ASN A 56 9.30 7.22 10.14
N LEU A 57 9.89 7.57 9.01
CA LEU A 57 9.76 6.77 7.79
C LEU A 57 10.37 5.39 7.92
N ASP A 58 11.47 5.26 8.67
CA ASP A 58 12.10 3.95 8.89
C ASP A 58 11.21 3.04 9.74
N ILE A 59 10.59 3.61 10.78
CA ILE A 59 9.64 2.86 11.61
C ILE A 59 8.41 2.48 10.79
N TRP A 60 7.93 3.38 9.95
CA TRP A 60 6.81 3.09 9.06
C TRP A 60 7.13 1.90 8.15
N GLN A 61 8.32 1.92 7.54
CA GLN A 61 8.76 0.82 6.68
C GLN A 61 8.85 -0.50 7.46
N GLU A 62 9.40 -0.48 8.67
CA GLU A 62 9.45 -1.66 9.54
C GLU A 62 8.06 -2.19 9.86
N ASN A 63 7.10 -1.29 10.16
CA ASN A 63 5.72 -1.67 10.43
C ASN A 63 5.10 -2.40 9.25
N VAL A 64 5.35 -1.94 8.03
CA VAL A 64 4.80 -2.54 6.81
C VAL A 64 5.41 -3.91 6.57
N ILE A 65 6.73 -4.04 6.75
CA ILE A 65 7.41 -5.33 6.60
C ILE A 65 6.90 -6.33 7.63
N LYS A 66 6.73 -5.89 8.87
CA LYS A 66 6.17 -6.72 9.94
C LYS A 66 4.74 -7.17 9.60
N PHE A 67 3.92 -6.24 9.11
CA PHE A 67 2.56 -6.55 8.69
C PHE A 67 2.56 -7.62 7.59
N TYR A 68 3.43 -7.49 6.60
CA TYR A 68 3.54 -8.47 5.53
C TYR A 68 3.90 -9.85 6.09
N LYS A 69 4.93 -9.92 6.95
CA LYS A 69 5.38 -11.19 7.53
C LYS A 69 4.32 -11.85 8.40
N GLU A 70 3.59 -11.07 9.18
CA GLU A 70 2.54 -11.59 10.07
C GLU A 70 1.32 -12.09 9.30
N ASN A 71 1.08 -11.56 8.11
CA ASN A 71 -0.10 -11.91 7.33
C ASN A 71 0.18 -12.80 6.12
N LYS A 72 1.44 -13.09 5.85
CA LYS A 72 1.82 -14.02 4.79
C LYS A 72 1.20 -15.38 5.08
N GLY A 73 0.46 -15.91 4.11
CA GLY A 73 -0.26 -17.17 4.29
C GLY A 73 -1.66 -17.04 4.87
N LYS A 74 -2.04 -15.85 5.38
CA LYS A 74 -3.41 -15.60 5.88
C LYS A 74 -4.29 -14.95 4.83
N PHE A 75 -3.69 -14.27 3.86
CA PHE A 75 -4.39 -13.63 2.74
C PHE A 75 -3.83 -14.17 1.44
N GLU A 76 -4.60 -14.01 0.37
CA GLU A 76 -4.12 -14.38 -0.95
C GLU A 76 -2.85 -13.57 -1.28
N GLU A 77 -1.84 -14.22 -1.84
CA GLU A 77 -0.50 -13.66 -2.01
C GLU A 77 -0.48 -12.36 -2.81
N THR A 78 -1.19 -12.32 -3.94
CA THR A 78 -1.15 -11.13 -4.80
C THR A 78 -1.94 -9.97 -4.20
N TYR A 79 -3.02 -10.26 -3.47
CA TYR A 79 -3.76 -9.25 -2.72
C TYR A 79 -2.87 -8.58 -1.67
N LEU A 80 -2.18 -9.40 -0.88
CA LEU A 80 -1.28 -8.88 0.16
C LEU A 80 -0.14 -8.07 -0.46
N ALA A 81 0.41 -8.55 -1.57
CA ALA A 81 1.46 -7.82 -2.29
C ALA A 81 0.96 -6.43 -2.74
N GLY A 82 -0.23 -6.36 -3.31
CA GLY A 82 -0.82 -5.08 -3.72
C GLY A 82 -0.98 -4.11 -2.55
N TYR A 83 -1.49 -4.61 -1.44
CA TYR A 83 -1.67 -3.81 -0.23
C TYR A 83 -0.33 -3.22 0.25
N VAL A 84 0.70 -4.05 0.34
CA VAL A 84 2.03 -3.65 0.79
C VAL A 84 2.68 -2.68 -0.20
N ILE A 85 2.54 -2.92 -1.49
CA ILE A 85 3.11 -2.05 -2.54
C ILE A 85 2.48 -0.66 -2.48
N HIS A 86 1.16 -0.56 -2.22
CA HIS A 86 0.52 0.73 -2.01
C HIS A 86 1.24 1.54 -0.92
N ILE A 87 1.46 0.93 0.23
CA ILE A 87 2.06 1.62 1.37
C ILE A 87 3.54 1.94 1.11
N LEU A 88 4.28 1.02 0.50
CA LEU A 88 5.69 1.28 0.15
C LEU A 88 5.80 2.43 -0.84
N THR A 89 4.85 2.57 -1.76
CA THR A 89 4.80 3.71 -2.67
C THR A 89 4.63 5.02 -1.90
N ASP A 90 3.74 5.04 -0.92
CA ASP A 90 3.55 6.21 -0.05
C ASP A 90 4.84 6.58 0.68
N ILE A 91 5.53 5.59 1.23
CA ILE A 91 6.78 5.81 1.97
C ILE A 91 7.85 6.41 1.06
N ILE A 92 8.01 5.85 -0.12
CA ILE A 92 9.00 6.35 -1.10
C ILE A 92 8.70 7.79 -1.49
N CYS A 93 7.43 8.10 -1.76
CA CYS A 93 7.02 9.46 -2.10
C CYS A 93 7.31 10.43 -0.96
N ASP A 94 7.00 10.04 0.29
CA ASP A 94 7.27 10.89 1.43
C ASP A 94 8.77 11.14 1.61
N ARG A 95 9.62 10.14 1.39
CA ARG A 95 11.09 10.34 1.44
C ARG A 95 11.56 11.36 0.41
N ILE A 96 11.01 11.31 -0.79
CA ILE A 96 11.38 12.24 -1.85
C ILE A 96 10.96 13.68 -1.50
N TYR A 97 9.73 13.83 -0.99
CA TYR A 97 9.19 15.17 -0.71
C TYR A 97 9.67 15.78 0.60
N GLN A 98 10.20 14.99 1.52
CA GLN A 98 10.71 15.48 2.80
C GLN A 98 12.19 15.83 2.77
N ASN A 99 12.87 15.53 1.70
CA ASN A 99 14.31 15.82 1.57
C ASN A 99 14.55 17.14 0.87
#